data_34f2c1d5f025724b75c84a6d32287213
#
_entry.id   34f2c1d5f025724b75c84a6d32287213
#
_cell.length_a   1.000
_cell.length_b   1.000
_cell.length_c   1.000
_cell.angle_alpha   90.00
_cell.angle_beta   90.00
_cell.angle_gamma   90.00
#
_symmetry.space_group_name_H-M   'P 1'
#
loop_
_entity.id
_entity.type
_entity.pdbx_description
1 polymer ?
#
loop_
_entity_poly.entity_id
_entity_poly.type
_entity_poly.pdbx_seq_one_letter_code
_entity_poly.pdbx_strand_id
1 'polypeptide(L)'
;MRNLKITVFAVAVFAAVTFFGNVETARAQSGSMEWRGTVDDVIQIRIRNRNAQTRHVSGREYYDSDFNFNGRAPRQNANVRVEKRDGRGRVLIVQQPNRRNNFTTIVQIVDSKGGPDRYRFNLYWD
;
A
#
# COMPACT_ATOMS: atom_id res chain seq x y z
N MET A 1 -31.36 -5.57 -40.49
CA MET A 1 -30.17 -4.77 -40.28
C MET A 1 -30.31 -3.76 -39.15
N ARG A 2 -31.32 -2.94 -39.16
CA ARG A 2 -31.50 -1.94 -38.09
C ARG A 2 -31.70 -2.57 -36.73
N ASN A 3 -32.45 -3.64 -36.64
CA ASN A 3 -32.70 -4.34 -35.37
C ASN A 3 -31.38 -4.91 -34.80
N LEU A 4 -30.50 -5.39 -35.66
CA LEU A 4 -29.22 -5.91 -35.26
C LEU A 4 -28.35 -4.83 -34.61
N LYS A 5 -28.34 -3.63 -35.18
CA LYS A 5 -27.59 -2.51 -34.63
C LYS A 5 -28.13 -2.11 -33.25
N ILE A 6 -29.41 -2.08 -33.06
CA ILE A 6 -30.02 -1.75 -31.79
C ILE A 6 -29.64 -2.79 -30.74
N THR A 7 -29.63 -4.06 -31.11
CA THR A 7 -29.24 -5.13 -30.20
C THR A 7 -27.81 -4.98 -29.73
N VAL A 8 -26.91 -4.67 -30.64
CA VAL A 8 -25.49 -4.46 -30.29
C VAL A 8 -25.34 -3.29 -29.31
N PHE A 9 -26.08 -2.23 -29.54
CA PHE A 9 -26.06 -1.07 -28.65
C PHE A 9 -26.53 -1.42 -27.24
N ALA A 10 -27.61 -2.18 -27.13
CA ALA A 10 -28.10 -2.61 -25.82
C ALA A 10 -27.10 -3.47 -25.07
N VAL A 11 -26.38 -4.33 -25.75
CA VAL A 11 -25.33 -5.15 -25.14
C VAL A 11 -24.20 -4.27 -24.58
N ALA A 12 -23.80 -3.24 -25.31
CA ALA A 12 -22.78 -2.33 -24.85
C ALA A 12 -23.16 -1.60 -23.56
N VAL A 13 -24.42 -1.15 -23.46
CA VAL A 13 -24.93 -0.49 -22.25
C VAL A 13 -24.88 -1.46 -21.06
N PHE A 14 -25.29 -2.69 -21.27
CA PHE A 14 -25.25 -3.70 -20.22
C PHE A 14 -23.84 -3.97 -19.71
N ALA A 15 -22.87 -4.04 -20.60
CA ALA A 15 -21.48 -4.22 -20.24
C ALA A 15 -20.97 -3.06 -19.38
N ALA A 16 -21.38 -1.83 -19.67
CA ALA A 16 -20.99 -0.67 -18.88
C ALA A 16 -21.49 -0.76 -17.44
N VAL A 17 -22.71 -1.23 -17.22
CA VAL A 17 -23.25 -1.42 -15.88
C VAL A 17 -22.45 -2.45 -15.10
N THR A 18 -22.06 -3.55 -15.72
CA THR A 18 -21.24 -4.57 -15.11
C THR A 18 -19.88 -4.00 -14.70
N PHE A 19 -19.30 -3.15 -15.54
CA PHE A 19 -18.04 -2.51 -15.24
C PHE A 19 -18.11 -1.64 -13.98
N PHE A 20 -19.17 -0.88 -13.79
CA PHE A 20 -19.35 -0.09 -12.59
C PHE A 20 -19.40 -0.93 -11.33
N GLY A 21 -20.08 -2.06 -11.37
CA GLY A 21 -20.10 -2.96 -10.22
C GLY A 21 -18.70 -3.43 -9.83
N ASN A 22 -17.85 -3.76 -10.81
CA ASN A 22 -16.48 -4.17 -10.55
C ASN A 22 -15.65 -3.04 -9.93
N VAL A 23 -15.84 -1.80 -10.38
CA VAL A 23 -15.12 -0.64 -9.84
C VAL A 23 -15.48 -0.42 -8.38
N GLU A 24 -16.75 -0.52 -8.02
CA GLU A 24 -17.17 -0.38 -6.63
C GLU A 24 -16.58 -1.47 -5.73
N THR A 25 -16.53 -2.70 -6.21
CA THR A 25 -15.92 -3.79 -5.47
C THR A 25 -14.44 -3.54 -5.23
N ALA A 26 -13.71 -3.06 -6.24
CA ALA A 26 -12.31 -2.73 -6.10
C ALA A 26 -12.10 -1.60 -5.08
N ARG A 27 -12.94 -0.56 -5.10
CA ARG A 27 -12.84 0.53 -4.13
C ARG A 27 -13.06 0.07 -2.70
N ALA A 28 -13.95 -0.90 -2.48
CA ALA A 28 -14.21 -1.43 -1.15
C ALA A 28 -12.98 -2.10 -0.54
N GLN A 29 -12.03 -2.53 -1.38
CA GLN A 29 -10.80 -3.18 -0.94
C GLN A 29 -9.59 -2.24 -0.94
N SER A 30 -9.75 -1.04 -1.48
CA SER A 30 -8.65 -0.10 -1.60
C SER A 30 -8.37 0.64 -0.30
N GLY A 31 -7.15 1.12 -0.18
CA GLY A 31 -6.74 1.91 0.95
C GLY A 31 -5.37 2.51 0.74
N SER A 32 -4.95 3.28 1.73
CA SER A 32 -3.64 3.91 1.75
C SER A 32 -3.17 4.12 3.17
N MET A 33 -1.89 4.37 3.31
CA MET A 33 -1.27 4.65 4.58
C MET A 33 -0.13 5.64 4.37
N GLU A 34 0.02 6.57 5.30
CA GLU A 34 1.21 7.40 5.39
C GLU A 34 1.99 7.03 6.64
N TRP A 35 3.29 6.89 6.50
CA TRP A 35 4.20 6.69 7.62
C TRP A 35 5.28 7.76 7.60
N ARG A 36 5.68 8.21 8.77
CA ARG A 36 6.80 9.14 8.94
C ARG A 36 7.54 8.81 10.22
N GLY A 37 8.83 9.06 10.19
CA GLY A 37 9.68 8.82 11.35
C GLY A 37 11.13 9.12 11.04
N THR A 38 11.95 8.99 12.06
CA THR A 38 13.40 9.15 11.96
C THR A 38 14.05 7.78 11.89
N VAL A 39 14.96 7.59 10.95
CA VAL A 39 15.60 6.30 10.70
C VAL A 39 17.11 6.47 10.73
N ASP A 40 17.77 5.60 11.49
CA ASP A 40 19.21 5.46 11.49
C ASP A 40 19.54 4.01 11.13
N ASP A 41 20.15 3.84 9.97
CA ASP A 41 20.56 2.58 9.35
C ASP A 41 19.39 1.79 8.75
N VAL A 42 18.91 0.71 9.36
CA VAL A 42 17.85 -0.12 8.73
C VAL A 42 16.74 -0.41 9.71
N ILE A 43 15.51 -0.13 9.28
CA ILE A 43 14.31 -0.51 10.03
C ILE A 43 13.34 -1.24 9.13
N GLN A 44 12.45 -2.00 9.74
CA GLN A 44 11.30 -2.59 9.07
C GLN A 44 10.01 -2.13 9.74
N ILE A 45 9.02 -1.85 8.92
CA ILE A 45 7.69 -1.50 9.38
C ILE A 45 6.76 -2.64 8.99
N ARG A 46 6.17 -3.30 9.97
CA ARG A 46 5.22 -4.39 9.77
C ARG A 46 3.81 -3.83 9.84
N ILE A 47 3.07 -4.01 8.76
CA ILE A 47 1.72 -3.46 8.63
C ILE A 47 0.75 -4.63 8.53
N ARG A 48 -0.16 -4.69 9.49
CA ARG A 48 -1.21 -5.70 9.53
C ARG A 48 -2.48 -5.07 10.11
N ASN A 49 -3.60 -5.35 9.46
CA ASN A 49 -4.84 -4.66 9.77
C ASN A 49 -4.64 -3.15 9.59
N ARG A 50 -5.06 -2.33 10.48
CA ARG A 50 -4.82 -0.89 10.42
C ARG A 50 -3.79 -0.48 11.46
N ASN A 51 -2.74 -1.25 11.57
CA ASN A 51 -1.67 -1.00 12.51
C ASN A 51 -0.31 -1.15 11.85
N ALA A 52 0.65 -0.38 12.33
CA ALA A 52 2.02 -0.42 11.85
C ALA A 52 2.96 -0.48 13.05
N GLN A 53 3.86 -1.46 13.03
CA GLN A 53 4.88 -1.63 14.06
C GLN A 53 6.25 -1.47 13.46
N THR A 54 7.04 -0.58 14.01
CA THR A 54 8.40 -0.35 13.58
C THR A 54 9.35 -1.24 14.36
N ARG A 55 10.23 -1.91 13.63
CA ARG A 55 11.23 -2.79 14.20
C ARG A 55 12.61 -2.37 13.72
N HIS A 56 13.52 -2.27 14.64
CA HIS A 56 14.91 -1.97 14.34
C HIS A 56 15.61 -3.22 13.80
N VAL A 57 16.37 -3.08 12.72
CA VAL A 57 17.11 -4.19 12.12
C VAL A 57 18.60 -4.04 12.39
N SER A 58 19.16 -2.85 12.17
CA SER A 58 20.56 -2.57 12.44
C SER A 58 20.77 -1.11 12.76
N GLY A 59 21.90 -0.77 13.38
CA GLY A 59 22.26 0.57 13.79
C GLY A 59 21.70 0.95 15.15
N ARG A 60 21.44 2.22 15.37
CA ARG A 60 20.91 2.72 16.63
C ARG A 60 19.39 2.66 16.65
N GLU A 61 18.83 2.35 17.80
CA GLU A 61 17.40 2.49 18.03
C GLU A 61 17.07 3.95 18.21
N TYR A 62 16.81 4.62 17.12
CA TYR A 62 16.47 6.01 17.15
C TYR A 62 15.42 6.30 16.09
N TYR A 63 14.17 6.31 16.52
CA TYR A 63 13.06 6.69 15.65
C TYR A 63 11.87 7.17 16.48
N ASP A 64 11.19 8.16 15.95
CA ASP A 64 9.86 8.53 16.36
C ASP A 64 8.96 8.26 15.17
N SER A 65 8.02 7.35 15.30
CA SER A 65 7.20 6.97 14.17
C SER A 65 5.75 7.32 14.41
N ASP A 66 5.11 7.73 13.34
CA ASP A 66 3.69 8.01 13.32
C ASP A 66 3.11 7.51 11.99
N PHE A 67 1.86 7.09 12.01
CA PHE A 67 1.22 6.58 10.81
C PHE A 67 -0.26 6.91 10.81
N ASN A 68 -0.82 6.94 9.60
CA ASN A 68 -2.22 7.23 9.39
C ASN A 68 -2.75 6.38 8.25
N PHE A 69 -3.85 5.69 8.48
CA PHE A 69 -4.51 4.84 7.49
C PHE A 69 -5.75 5.50 6.92
N ASN A 70 -5.95 5.30 5.63
CA ASN A 70 -7.17 5.66 4.92
C ASN A 70 -7.74 4.41 4.26
N GLY A 71 -9.04 4.19 4.43
CA GLY A 71 -9.70 3.04 3.84
C GLY A 71 -9.45 1.76 4.60
N ARG A 72 -9.47 0.65 3.88
CA ARG A 72 -9.32 -0.67 4.47
C ARG A 72 -7.88 -1.11 4.50
N ALA A 73 -7.56 -2.01 5.42
CA ALA A 73 -6.27 -2.66 5.46
C ALA A 73 -6.04 -3.53 4.22
N PRO A 74 -4.77 -3.74 3.80
CA PRO A 74 -4.46 -4.63 2.69
C PRO A 74 -4.95 -6.06 2.98
N ARG A 75 -5.58 -6.65 1.99
CA ARG A 75 -6.15 -7.99 2.09
C ARG A 75 -5.59 -8.89 1.00
N GLN A 76 -6.11 -10.11 0.93
CA GLN A 76 -5.74 -11.07 -0.08
C GLN A 76 -5.84 -10.46 -1.48
N ASN A 77 -4.85 -10.73 -2.31
CA ASN A 77 -4.71 -10.20 -3.66
C ASN A 77 -4.45 -8.69 -3.74
N ALA A 78 -4.27 -8.02 -2.62
CA ALA A 78 -3.85 -6.64 -2.65
C ALA A 78 -2.42 -6.55 -3.18
N ASN A 79 -2.20 -5.59 -4.06
CA ASN A 79 -0.87 -5.23 -4.53
C ASN A 79 -0.49 -3.92 -3.90
N VAL A 80 0.39 -3.97 -2.92
CA VAL A 80 0.81 -2.78 -2.18
C VAL A 80 1.97 -2.12 -2.92
N ARG A 81 1.85 -0.82 -3.13
CA ARG A 81 2.87 0.00 -3.78
C ARG A 81 3.36 1.05 -2.79
N VAL A 82 4.64 1.38 -2.88
CA VAL A 82 5.25 2.38 -2.01
C VAL A 82 5.68 3.59 -2.83
N GLU A 83 5.47 4.77 -2.24
CA GLU A 83 5.97 6.03 -2.79
C GLU A 83 6.73 6.76 -1.69
N LYS A 84 8.04 6.85 -1.86
CA LYS A 84 8.87 7.62 -0.93
C LYS A 84 8.62 9.11 -1.15
N ARG A 85 8.29 9.82 -0.07
CA ARG A 85 8.03 11.24 -0.09
C ARG A 85 9.21 12.05 0.43
N ASP A 86 9.97 11.48 1.36
CA ASP A 86 11.09 12.16 2.00
C ASP A 86 12.08 11.12 2.51
N GLY A 87 13.35 11.48 2.56
CA GLY A 87 14.42 10.62 3.03
C GLY A 87 15.48 10.39 1.95
N ARG A 88 16.74 10.32 2.37
CA ARG A 88 17.86 10.20 1.44
C ARG A 88 18.15 8.77 0.99
N GLY A 89 17.69 7.78 1.76
CA GLY A 89 17.90 6.37 1.46
C GLY A 89 16.79 5.74 0.65
N ARG A 90 16.61 4.43 0.82
CA ARG A 90 15.64 3.66 0.06
C ARG A 90 14.49 3.18 0.92
N VAL A 91 13.31 3.16 0.34
CA VAL A 91 12.11 2.60 0.95
C VAL A 91 11.59 1.51 0.02
N LEU A 92 11.53 0.28 0.50
CA LEU A 92 11.20 -0.90 -0.30
C LEU A 92 10.11 -1.71 0.36
N ILE A 93 9.25 -2.33 -0.42
CA ILE A 93 8.36 -3.37 0.08
C ILE A 93 9.10 -4.70 -0.05
N VAL A 94 9.38 -5.34 1.08
CA VAL A 94 10.08 -6.61 1.12
C VAL A 94 9.14 -7.80 1.29
N GLN A 95 7.89 -7.55 1.65
CA GLN A 95 6.87 -8.58 1.73
C GLN A 95 5.51 -8.01 1.38
N GLN A 96 4.85 -8.62 0.41
CA GLN A 96 3.45 -8.32 0.05
C GLN A 96 2.51 -9.10 0.97
N PRO A 97 1.30 -8.57 1.25
CA PRO A 97 0.34 -9.27 2.11
C PRO A 97 -0.27 -10.47 1.38
N ASN A 98 -0.35 -11.60 2.08
CA ASN A 98 -1.03 -12.77 1.58
C ASN A 98 -1.53 -13.62 2.75
N ARG A 99 -2.26 -14.68 2.43
CA ARG A 99 -2.84 -15.53 3.46
C ARG A 99 -1.78 -16.21 4.33
N ARG A 100 -0.66 -16.60 3.75
CA ARG A 100 0.39 -17.32 4.48
C ARG A 100 1.07 -16.47 5.54
N ASN A 101 1.19 -15.17 5.29
CA ASN A 101 1.79 -14.25 6.24
C ASN A 101 0.76 -13.46 7.04
N ASN A 102 -0.48 -13.92 7.05
CA ASN A 102 -1.59 -13.28 7.75
C ASN A 102 -1.81 -11.84 7.31
N PHE A 103 -1.73 -11.61 6.01
CA PHE A 103 -1.91 -10.30 5.37
C PHE A 103 -0.98 -9.23 5.92
N THR A 104 0.27 -9.60 6.18
CA THR A 104 1.28 -8.69 6.71
C THR A 104 2.13 -8.14 5.58
N THR A 105 2.15 -6.82 5.46
CA THR A 105 3.05 -6.10 4.56
C THR A 105 4.28 -5.68 5.35
N ILE A 106 5.46 -5.84 4.78
CA ILE A 106 6.69 -5.36 5.40
C ILE A 106 7.36 -4.37 4.47
N VAL A 107 7.58 -3.17 4.99
CA VAL A 107 8.34 -2.11 4.32
C VAL A 107 9.68 -1.99 5.02
N GLN A 108 10.74 -1.87 4.25
CA GLN A 108 12.09 -1.69 4.79
C GLN A 108 12.64 -0.34 4.36
N ILE A 109 13.18 0.39 5.31
CA ILE A 109 13.90 1.63 5.05
C ILE A 109 15.37 1.38 5.30
N VAL A 110 16.18 1.72 4.31
CA VAL A 110 17.64 1.59 4.38
C VAL A 110 18.25 2.97 4.27
N ASP A 111 18.78 3.44 5.40
CA ASP A 111 19.52 4.70 5.49
C ASP A 111 20.98 4.38 5.75
N SER A 112 21.75 4.21 4.68
CA SER A 112 23.13 3.72 4.76
C SER A 112 24.16 4.81 5.03
N LYS A 113 23.75 6.06 5.07
CA LYS A 113 24.67 7.17 5.36
C LYS A 113 24.64 7.52 6.84
N GLY A 114 25.75 8.03 7.34
CA GLY A 114 25.92 8.26 8.76
C GLY A 114 24.87 9.18 9.37
N GLY A 115 24.36 8.80 10.52
CA GLY A 115 23.41 9.57 11.30
C GLY A 115 21.97 9.39 10.85
N PRO A 116 21.02 9.78 11.70
CA PRO A 116 19.60 9.63 11.41
C PRO A 116 19.12 10.63 10.36
N ASP A 117 18.10 10.23 9.62
CA ASP A 117 17.40 11.08 8.66
C ASP A 117 15.90 10.89 8.80
N ARG A 118 15.15 11.89 8.39
CA ARG A 118 13.69 11.85 8.45
C ARG A 118 13.13 11.23 7.19
N TYR A 119 12.20 10.31 7.36
CA TYR A 119 11.56 9.60 6.27
C TYR A 119 10.06 9.79 6.30
N ARG A 120 9.49 9.84 5.12
CA ARG A 120 8.05 9.81 4.92
C ARG A 120 7.76 9.03 3.66
N PHE A 121 6.80 8.11 3.74
CA PHE A 121 6.34 7.38 2.56
C PHE A 121 4.85 7.14 2.63
N ASN A 122 4.27 6.92 1.48
CA ASN A 122 2.89 6.50 1.34
C ASN A 122 2.84 5.08 0.79
N LEU A 123 1.90 4.30 1.28
CA LEU A 123 1.53 3.02 0.70
C LEU A 123 0.15 3.14 0.08
N TYR A 124 -0.03 2.46 -1.03
CA TYR A 124 -1.30 2.38 -1.73
C TYR A 124 -1.59 0.93 -2.10
N TRP A 125 -2.85 0.54 -2.02
CA TRP A 125 -3.31 -0.78 -2.45
C TRP A 125 -4.75 -0.70 -2.93
N ASP A 126 -5.11 -1.67 -3.76
CA ASP A 126 -6.46 -1.80 -4.31
C ASP A 126 -6.92 -3.26 -4.30
#